data_a9ea3a579bb57046f7a2f577389fea8a
#
_entry.id   a9ea3a579bb57046f7a2f577389fea8a
#
_cell.length_a   1.000
_cell.length_b   1.000
_cell.length_c   1.000
_cell.angle_alpha   90.00
_cell.angle_beta   90.00
_cell.angle_gamma   90.00
#
_symmetry.space_group_name_H-M   'P 1'
#
loop_
_entity.id
_entity.type
_entity.pdbx_description
1 polymer ?
#
loop_
_entity_poly.entity_id
_entity_poly.type
_entity_poly.pdbx_seq_one_letter_code
_entity_poly.pdbx_strand_id
1 'polypeptide(L)'
;MKKNIAGKSILGVLTAVAVLGALTGCKSSTKQTVTKAAEETTKTESSAAPAAQEQSSEAAGTTEPVVIHAATGGSPKPFTFVDSSNQLTGHNIELIKAVFDRLPQYKLEIEVTDFTSIFAGLDSDRYQIGVNNFAKNESRKEKYLFTDPIFANEYVAIFAKDNEKAAGIETWDDLAGLKTISSAGINITTALENYNATHAENPIAIEYSDEDLVLQIQDVEAGKYDFVLMDKPMFEYYQKEFNFNVEGASISNTLSKDLMAEPFSYLIVSKGNEKLVEDIDKALKEVIEDGTSKEINLKWFGSDYSPSY
;
A
#
# COMPACT_ATOMS: atom_id res chain seq x y z
N MET A 1 -59.91 15.84 22.77
CA MET A 1 -59.78 17.29 22.49
C MET A 1 -58.78 17.48 21.38
N LYS A 2 -59.27 17.96 20.26
CA LYS A 2 -58.52 18.26 19.01
C LYS A 2 -57.76 19.58 19.21
N LYS A 3 -56.51 19.68 18.79
CA LYS A 3 -55.95 20.95 18.30
C LYS A 3 -54.99 20.69 17.16
N ASN A 4 -55.47 21.02 15.98
CA ASN A 4 -54.70 21.30 14.78
C ASN A 4 -53.89 22.59 14.96
N ILE A 5 -52.66 22.65 14.50
CA ILE A 5 -52.04 23.91 14.09
C ILE A 5 -51.30 23.65 12.77
N ALA A 6 -51.70 24.48 11.80
CA ALA A 6 -51.29 24.50 10.43
C ALA A 6 -49.87 25.04 10.18
N GLY A 7 -49.25 24.58 9.19
CA GLY A 7 -48.53 25.07 8.05
C GLY A 7 -47.79 26.44 8.09
N LYS A 8 -46.56 26.41 7.62
CA LYS A 8 -45.99 27.50 6.82
C LYS A 8 -44.91 26.95 5.89
N SER A 9 -45.28 26.88 4.62
CA SER A 9 -44.37 26.79 3.48
C SER A 9 -43.56 28.08 3.38
N ILE A 10 -42.25 27.99 3.24
CA ILE A 10 -41.43 29.10 2.76
C ILE A 10 -40.78 28.67 1.45
N LEU A 11 -41.27 29.29 0.40
CA LEU A 11 -40.79 29.29 -0.98
C LEU A 11 -39.64 30.31 -1.04
N GLY A 12 -38.44 29.90 -1.36
CA GLY A 12 -37.23 30.75 -1.50
C GLY A 12 -36.54 30.51 -2.84
N VAL A 13 -36.93 31.27 -3.79
CA VAL A 13 -36.30 31.95 -4.93
C VAL A 13 -34.91 31.44 -5.36
N LEU A 14 -34.88 30.87 -6.59
CA LEU A 14 -33.72 30.74 -7.47
C LEU A 14 -33.25 32.16 -7.90
N THR A 15 -31.98 32.41 -7.80
CA THR A 15 -31.27 33.45 -8.55
C THR A 15 -30.12 32.82 -9.35
N ALA A 16 -30.35 32.65 -10.63
CA ALA A 16 -29.31 32.36 -11.62
C ALA A 16 -28.62 33.68 -11.99
N VAL A 17 -27.28 33.70 -11.89
CA VAL A 17 -26.46 34.75 -12.47
C VAL A 17 -25.60 34.12 -13.56
N ALA A 18 -25.97 34.40 -14.80
CA ALA A 18 -25.18 34.17 -16.00
C ALA A 18 -24.25 35.40 -16.20
N VAL A 19 -22.96 35.20 -16.27
CA VAL A 19 -22.01 36.21 -16.78
C VAL A 19 -21.39 35.66 -18.05
N LEU A 20 -21.82 36.22 -19.18
CA LEU A 20 -21.10 36.20 -20.45
C LEU A 20 -20.01 37.27 -20.38
N GLY A 21 -18.79 36.92 -20.73
CA GLY A 21 -17.70 37.86 -20.95
C GLY A 21 -16.84 37.43 -22.13
N ALA A 22 -16.86 38.24 -23.15
CA ALA A 22 -16.43 38.00 -24.52
C ALA A 22 -14.91 37.98 -24.71
N LEU A 23 -14.54 37.31 -25.80
CA LEU A 23 -13.29 37.24 -26.55
C LEU A 23 -12.63 38.62 -26.80
N THR A 24 -11.32 38.67 -26.66
CA THR A 24 -10.47 39.42 -27.61
C THR A 24 -9.13 38.71 -27.74
N GLY A 25 -8.78 38.38 -28.96
CA GLY A 25 -7.54 37.78 -29.39
C GLY A 25 -6.46 38.87 -29.62
N CYS A 26 -5.22 38.46 -29.51
CA CYS A 26 -4.12 39.08 -30.23
C CYS A 26 -3.14 38.00 -30.68
N LYS A 27 -3.07 37.89 -32.00
CA LYS A 27 -2.05 37.22 -32.78
C LYS A 27 -0.82 38.12 -32.82
N SER A 28 0.37 37.62 -32.53
CA SER A 28 1.58 38.22 -33.10
C SER A 28 2.55 37.09 -33.47
N SER A 29 2.78 37.07 -34.79
CA SER A 29 3.72 36.25 -35.51
C SER A 29 5.01 37.04 -35.68
N THR A 30 6.18 36.46 -35.37
CA THR A 30 7.44 36.96 -35.94
C THR A 30 8.32 35.77 -36.36
N LYS A 31 8.46 35.68 -37.67
CA LYS A 31 9.51 34.89 -38.37
C LYS A 31 10.77 35.74 -38.43
N GLN A 32 11.92 35.15 -38.34
CA GLN A 32 13.17 35.44 -39.07
C GLN A 32 14.30 34.64 -38.40
N THR A 33 15.34 34.14 -38.97
CA THR A 33 15.79 33.89 -40.37
C THR A 33 17.07 33.03 -40.21
N VAL A 34 17.24 32.14 -41.14
CA VAL A 34 18.40 31.24 -41.32
C VAL A 34 19.63 32.08 -41.69
N THR A 35 20.79 31.79 -41.11
CA THR A 35 22.08 32.07 -41.78
C THR A 35 23.04 30.89 -41.63
N LYS A 36 23.57 30.47 -42.76
CA LYS A 36 24.49 29.36 -43.05
C LYS A 36 25.83 29.97 -43.45
N ALA A 37 26.95 29.50 -42.91
CA ALA A 37 28.29 29.51 -43.50
C ALA A 37 29.15 28.54 -42.67
N ALA A 38 29.62 27.45 -43.15
CA ALA A 38 30.66 27.11 -44.12
C ALA A 38 32.06 27.09 -43.48
N GLU A 39 32.53 25.83 -43.37
CA GLU A 39 33.85 25.24 -43.65
C GLU A 39 35.14 26.08 -43.39
N GLU A 40 36.06 25.44 -42.63
CA GLU A 40 37.39 25.18 -43.16
C GLU A 40 38.16 24.11 -42.39
N THR A 41 38.71 23.19 -43.13
CA THR A 41 39.58 22.06 -42.81
C THR A 41 41.04 22.52 -42.65
N THR A 42 41.77 21.99 -41.69
CA THR A 42 43.22 21.75 -41.87
C THR A 42 43.70 20.50 -41.13
N LYS A 43 44.29 19.60 -41.85
CA LYS A 43 45.14 18.44 -41.46
C LYS A 43 46.52 18.95 -41.00
N THR A 44 47.14 18.23 -40.07
CA THR A 44 48.52 17.71 -40.21
C THR A 44 48.92 16.87 -38.96
N GLU A 45 49.19 15.61 -39.18
CA GLU A 45 50.25 14.67 -38.87
C GLU A 45 50.96 14.64 -37.48
N SER A 46 50.83 13.48 -36.89
CA SER A 46 51.88 12.51 -36.50
C SER A 46 53.00 12.95 -35.55
N SER A 47 53.07 12.33 -34.35
CA SER A 47 54.32 11.74 -33.84
C SER A 47 54.05 10.73 -32.71
N ALA A 48 54.86 9.68 -32.70
CA ALA A 48 54.79 8.43 -31.96
C ALA A 48 54.98 8.54 -30.45
N ALA A 49 54.54 7.47 -29.79
CA ALA A 49 54.54 7.09 -28.38
C ALA A 49 55.89 7.18 -27.62
N PRO A 50 55.88 7.12 -26.28
CA PRO A 50 56.08 5.80 -25.67
C PRO A 50 55.12 5.46 -24.51
N ALA A 51 54.99 4.15 -24.29
CA ALA A 51 54.21 3.50 -23.26
C ALA A 51 54.55 3.97 -21.88
N ALA A 52 53.55 4.37 -21.12
CA ALA A 52 53.60 4.46 -19.66
C ALA A 52 52.53 3.53 -19.07
N GLN A 53 52.97 2.71 -18.16
CA GLN A 53 52.18 1.70 -17.43
C GLN A 53 50.96 2.34 -16.78
N GLU A 54 49.78 1.82 -17.11
CA GLU A 54 48.57 2.04 -16.34
C GLU A 54 48.69 1.30 -15.01
N GLN A 55 49.03 2.00 -13.99
CA GLN A 55 48.63 1.64 -12.63
C GLN A 55 47.15 1.99 -12.51
N SER A 56 46.29 0.97 -12.60
CA SER A 56 44.90 1.08 -12.17
C SER A 56 44.88 1.34 -10.67
N SER A 57 44.85 2.60 -10.28
CA SER A 57 44.34 2.98 -8.98
C SER A 57 42.82 2.88 -9.06
N GLU A 58 42.26 1.81 -8.53
CA GLU A 58 40.86 1.78 -8.11
C GLU A 58 40.65 2.91 -7.11
N ALA A 59 40.28 4.09 -7.61
CA ALA A 59 39.69 5.12 -6.81
C ALA A 59 38.30 4.61 -6.43
N ALA A 60 38.14 4.14 -5.19
CA ALA A 60 36.85 4.00 -4.56
C ALA A 60 36.22 5.40 -4.49
N GLY A 61 35.54 5.78 -5.58
CA GLY A 61 34.69 6.94 -5.62
C GLY A 61 33.52 6.67 -4.66
N THR A 62 33.45 7.38 -3.57
CA THR A 62 32.24 7.47 -2.75
C THR A 62 31.19 8.21 -3.58
N THR A 63 30.46 7.47 -4.39
CA THR A 63 29.23 7.97 -5.03
C THR A 63 28.22 8.21 -3.90
N GLU A 64 27.62 9.41 -3.86
CA GLU A 64 26.54 9.70 -2.91
C GLU A 64 25.44 8.62 -3.06
N PRO A 65 24.86 8.14 -1.94
CA PRO A 65 23.78 7.15 -2.01
C PRO A 65 22.60 7.64 -2.86
N VAL A 66 22.06 6.76 -3.68
CA VAL A 66 20.83 7.05 -4.44
C VAL A 66 19.66 7.15 -3.47
N VAL A 67 18.92 8.26 -3.52
CA VAL A 67 17.73 8.42 -2.69
C VAL A 67 16.60 7.56 -3.26
N ILE A 68 16.02 6.72 -2.42
CA ILE A 68 14.85 5.89 -2.71
C ILE A 68 13.67 6.45 -1.93
N HIS A 69 12.67 6.93 -2.66
CA HIS A 69 11.43 7.43 -2.07
C HIS A 69 10.45 6.29 -1.90
N ALA A 70 10.01 6.06 -0.66
CA ALA A 70 9.01 5.08 -0.31
C ALA A 70 7.77 5.78 0.26
N ALA A 71 6.61 5.12 0.15
CA ALA A 71 5.36 5.62 0.72
C ALA A 71 4.66 4.56 1.55
N THR A 72 3.99 4.99 2.60
CA THR A 72 3.15 4.16 3.46
C THR A 72 1.85 4.88 3.81
N GLY A 73 0.78 4.13 4.07
CA GLY A 73 -0.49 4.68 4.53
C GLY A 73 -0.47 5.17 5.99
N GLY A 74 0.58 4.85 6.76
CA GLY A 74 0.60 5.15 8.19
C GLY A 74 -0.50 4.42 8.98
N SER A 75 -1.03 3.34 8.43
CA SER A 75 -2.07 2.44 8.92
C SER A 75 -2.00 1.14 8.10
N PRO A 76 -2.37 -0.05 8.63
CA PRO A 76 -2.86 -0.32 9.99
C PRO A 76 -1.74 -0.62 11.00
N LYS A 77 -2.04 -0.46 12.28
CA LYS A 77 -1.23 -1.06 13.36
C LYS A 77 -1.37 -2.59 13.32
N PRO A 78 -0.31 -3.34 13.72
CA PRO A 78 1.02 -2.88 14.12
C PRO A 78 2.02 -2.83 12.94
N PHE A 79 1.58 -2.98 11.69
CA PHE A 79 2.44 -3.02 10.50
C PHE A 79 3.08 -1.66 10.21
N THR A 80 2.28 -0.61 10.15
CA THR A 80 2.74 0.76 9.92
C THR A 80 1.81 1.75 10.60
N PHE A 81 2.35 2.73 11.32
CA PHE A 81 1.56 3.78 11.97
C PHE A 81 2.45 4.93 12.43
N VAL A 82 1.81 6.05 12.70
CA VAL A 82 2.44 7.19 13.38
C VAL A 82 2.10 7.10 14.86
N ASP A 83 3.11 7.07 15.72
CA ASP A 83 2.93 6.95 17.16
C ASP A 83 2.54 8.28 17.84
N SER A 84 2.31 8.26 19.16
CA SER A 84 1.96 9.44 19.93
C SER A 84 3.04 10.53 19.97
N SER A 85 4.28 10.19 19.58
CA SER A 85 5.42 11.11 19.44
C SER A 85 5.57 11.64 18.02
N ASN A 86 4.59 11.40 17.16
CA ASN A 86 4.59 11.73 15.73
C ASN A 86 5.74 11.08 14.96
N GLN A 87 6.15 9.87 15.36
CA GLN A 87 7.17 9.09 14.67
C GLN A 87 6.54 7.95 13.89
N LEU A 88 6.93 7.80 12.62
CA LEU A 88 6.55 6.67 11.78
C LEU A 88 7.26 5.40 12.27
N THR A 89 6.49 4.38 12.64
CA THR A 89 6.95 3.12 13.23
C THR A 89 6.06 1.94 12.81
N GLY A 90 6.33 0.77 13.33
CA GLY A 90 5.61 -0.48 13.08
C GLY A 90 6.51 -1.53 12.45
N HIS A 91 5.99 -2.76 12.39
CA HIS A 91 6.72 -3.92 11.88
C HIS A 91 7.36 -3.67 10.50
N ASN A 92 6.57 -3.25 9.51
CA ASN A 92 7.06 -3.07 8.14
C ASN A 92 8.07 -1.92 8.05
N ILE A 93 7.91 -0.89 8.88
CA ILE A 93 8.83 0.24 8.93
C ILE A 93 10.18 -0.15 9.54
N GLU A 94 10.17 -0.96 10.60
CA GLU A 94 11.41 -1.46 11.19
C GLU A 94 12.11 -2.45 10.26
N LEU A 95 11.34 -3.33 9.61
CA LEU A 95 11.89 -4.31 8.69
C LEU A 95 12.56 -3.65 7.47
N ILE A 96 11.88 -2.69 6.81
CA ILE A 96 12.48 -2.02 5.65
C ILE A 96 13.72 -1.20 6.05
N LYS A 97 13.73 -0.58 7.21
CA LYS A 97 14.94 0.10 7.72
C LYS A 97 16.08 -0.88 7.91
N ALA A 98 15.83 -2.04 8.53
CA ALA A 98 16.84 -3.09 8.72
C ALA A 98 17.37 -3.63 7.38
N VAL A 99 16.53 -3.71 6.34
CA VAL A 99 16.96 -4.06 4.98
C VAL A 99 17.86 -2.98 4.38
N PHE A 100 17.46 -1.71 4.49
CA PHE A 100 18.23 -0.60 3.91
C PHE A 100 19.54 -0.31 4.68
N ASP A 101 19.65 -0.67 5.95
CA ASP A 101 20.90 -0.62 6.71
C ASP A 101 21.99 -1.55 6.11
N ARG A 102 21.60 -2.53 5.28
CA ARG A 102 22.49 -3.42 4.53
C ARG A 102 22.76 -2.95 3.09
N LEU A 103 22.17 -1.84 2.68
CA LEU A 103 22.23 -1.29 1.33
C LEU A 103 22.84 0.13 1.32
N PRO A 104 24.14 0.29 1.64
CA PRO A 104 24.77 1.60 1.81
C PRO A 104 24.78 2.44 0.53
N GLN A 105 24.54 1.85 -0.65
CA GLN A 105 24.40 2.53 -1.93
C GLN A 105 23.07 3.28 -2.06
N TYR A 106 22.11 3.05 -1.15
CA TYR A 106 20.79 3.69 -1.13
C TYR A 106 20.56 4.47 0.16
N LYS A 107 19.78 5.55 0.05
CA LYS A 107 19.22 6.30 1.17
C LYS A 107 17.71 6.19 1.13
N LEU A 108 17.09 5.58 2.13
CA LEU A 108 15.64 5.42 2.23
C LEU A 108 14.99 6.69 2.81
N GLU A 109 13.99 7.22 2.10
CA GLU A 109 13.10 8.28 2.60
C GLU A 109 11.65 7.81 2.51
N ILE A 110 10.93 7.79 3.64
CA ILE A 110 9.56 7.26 3.72
C ILE A 110 8.58 8.41 3.98
N GLU A 111 7.59 8.56 3.10
CA GLU A 111 6.49 9.52 3.23
C GLU A 111 5.21 8.81 3.69
N VAL A 112 4.44 9.44 4.58
CA VAL A 112 3.09 8.99 4.94
C VAL A 112 2.10 9.70 4.03
N THR A 113 1.23 8.93 3.36
CA THR A 113 0.21 9.45 2.44
C THR A 113 -1.05 8.59 2.53
N ASP A 114 -2.14 8.96 1.86
CA ASP A 114 -3.32 8.11 1.76
C ASP A 114 -2.99 6.80 1.05
N PHE A 115 -3.59 5.69 1.48
CA PHE A 115 -3.33 4.36 0.94
C PHE A 115 -3.47 4.30 -0.59
N THR A 116 -4.52 4.92 -1.15
CA THR A 116 -4.74 4.98 -2.61
C THR A 116 -3.70 5.84 -3.32
N SER A 117 -3.16 6.85 -2.65
CA SER A 117 -2.12 7.74 -3.17
C SER A 117 -0.76 7.06 -3.31
N ILE A 118 -0.51 5.97 -2.56
CA ILE A 118 0.69 5.13 -2.74
C ILE A 118 0.75 4.62 -4.17
N PHE A 119 -0.34 4.07 -4.67
CA PHE A 119 -0.40 3.49 -6.02
C PHE A 119 -0.22 4.56 -7.10
N ALA A 120 -0.88 5.71 -6.97
CA ALA A 120 -0.69 6.83 -7.89
C ALA A 120 0.77 7.34 -7.92
N GLY A 121 1.44 7.32 -6.77
CA GLY A 121 2.84 7.67 -6.64
C GLY A 121 3.77 6.65 -7.29
N LEU A 122 3.48 5.35 -7.15
CA LEU A 122 4.22 4.27 -7.83
C LEU A 122 4.01 4.33 -9.36
N ASP A 123 2.78 4.58 -9.81
CA ASP A 123 2.44 4.69 -11.24
C ASP A 123 3.16 5.87 -11.93
N SER A 124 3.48 6.92 -11.18
CA SER A 124 4.19 8.12 -11.66
C SER A 124 5.68 8.14 -11.35
N ASP A 125 6.22 7.07 -10.75
CA ASP A 125 7.60 6.95 -10.24
C ASP A 125 8.01 8.05 -9.22
N ARG A 126 7.02 8.68 -8.59
CA ARG A 126 7.24 9.57 -7.42
C ARG A 126 7.75 8.75 -6.24
N TYR A 127 7.24 7.56 -6.06
CA TYR A 127 7.70 6.57 -5.10
C TYR A 127 8.23 5.35 -5.84
N GLN A 128 9.38 4.86 -5.43
CA GLN A 128 9.92 3.60 -5.93
C GLN A 128 9.37 2.42 -5.14
N ILE A 129 8.99 2.61 -3.86
CA ILE A 129 8.55 1.54 -2.98
C ILE A 129 7.25 1.92 -2.24
N GLY A 130 6.29 0.99 -2.23
CA GLY A 130 5.16 1.01 -1.30
C GLY A 130 5.47 0.11 -0.09
N VAL A 131 5.34 0.66 1.12
CA VAL A 131 5.65 -0.02 2.39
C VAL A 131 4.38 -0.14 3.21
N ASN A 132 3.67 -1.22 3.00
CA ASN A 132 2.50 -1.63 3.78
C ASN A 132 2.45 -3.16 3.82
N ASN A 133 1.42 -3.71 4.46
CA ASN A 133 1.15 -5.14 4.45
C ASN A 133 0.44 -5.57 3.15
N PHE A 134 1.14 -5.43 2.00
CA PHE A 134 0.53 -5.69 0.69
C PHE A 134 0.43 -7.17 0.38
N ALA A 135 -0.79 -7.64 0.08
CA ALA A 135 -0.99 -8.93 -0.56
C ALA A 135 -0.69 -8.85 -2.07
N LYS A 136 -0.17 -9.93 -2.62
CA LYS A 136 0.02 -10.12 -4.06
C LYS A 136 -1.30 -10.60 -4.68
N ASN A 137 -1.81 -9.89 -5.68
CA ASN A 137 -2.96 -10.29 -6.48
C ASN A 137 -2.70 -10.00 -7.97
N GLU A 138 -3.53 -10.54 -8.86
CA GLU A 138 -3.30 -10.46 -10.31
C GLU A 138 -3.24 -9.02 -10.82
N SER A 139 -4.17 -8.16 -10.39
CA SER A 139 -4.21 -6.76 -10.86
C SER A 139 -2.97 -5.96 -10.43
N ARG A 140 -2.41 -6.26 -9.27
CA ARG A 140 -1.17 -5.62 -8.80
C ARG A 140 0.06 -6.19 -9.51
N LYS A 141 0.11 -7.50 -9.79
CA LYS A 141 1.21 -8.13 -10.56
C LYS A 141 1.38 -7.54 -11.96
N GLU A 142 0.27 -7.15 -12.60
CA GLU A 142 0.31 -6.49 -13.90
C GLU A 142 1.00 -5.13 -13.87
N LYS A 143 0.88 -4.39 -12.76
CA LYS A 143 1.32 -3.00 -12.62
C LYS A 143 2.64 -2.81 -11.90
N TYR A 144 2.95 -3.66 -10.93
CA TYR A 144 4.06 -3.47 -10.00
C TYR A 144 4.99 -4.67 -9.98
N LEU A 145 6.21 -4.45 -9.52
CA LEU A 145 7.13 -5.48 -9.07
C LEU A 145 6.84 -5.79 -7.59
N PHE A 146 7.23 -6.98 -7.16
CA PHE A 146 7.14 -7.41 -5.77
C PHE A 146 8.50 -7.89 -5.31
N THR A 147 8.85 -7.59 -4.08
CA THR A 147 10.00 -8.21 -3.42
C THR A 147 9.72 -9.68 -3.10
N ASP A 148 10.70 -10.40 -2.59
CA ASP A 148 10.48 -11.61 -1.83
C ASP A 148 9.53 -11.34 -0.64
N PRO A 149 8.84 -12.37 -0.10
CA PRO A 149 7.93 -12.22 1.02
C PRO A 149 8.60 -11.56 2.24
N ILE A 150 7.91 -10.62 2.87
CA ILE A 150 8.38 -9.96 4.10
C ILE A 150 7.73 -10.50 5.36
N PHE A 151 6.58 -11.19 5.22
CA PHE A 151 5.75 -11.61 6.35
C PHE A 151 4.83 -12.74 5.93
N ALA A 152 4.74 -13.83 6.73
CA ALA A 152 3.74 -14.87 6.56
C ALA A 152 2.40 -14.37 7.09
N ASN A 153 1.34 -14.41 6.25
CA ASN A 153 0.05 -13.83 6.58
C ASN A 153 -1.09 -14.85 6.52
N GLU A 154 -2.10 -14.60 7.32
CA GLU A 154 -3.33 -15.37 7.40
C GLU A 154 -4.49 -14.41 7.65
N TYR A 155 -5.69 -14.71 7.16
CA TYR A 155 -6.88 -13.91 7.39
C TYR A 155 -7.88 -14.59 8.32
N VAL A 156 -8.66 -13.77 9.03
CA VAL A 156 -9.81 -14.21 9.84
C VAL A 156 -11.02 -13.33 9.54
N ALA A 157 -12.20 -13.93 9.68
CA ALA A 157 -13.46 -13.19 9.77
C ALA A 157 -13.80 -12.99 11.25
N ILE A 158 -14.00 -11.76 11.67
CA ILE A 158 -14.28 -11.40 13.06
C ILE A 158 -15.78 -11.19 13.21
N PHE A 159 -16.37 -11.90 14.16
CA PHE A 159 -17.78 -11.81 14.53
C PHE A 159 -17.93 -11.38 15.99
N ALA A 160 -19.12 -10.89 16.34
CA ALA A 160 -19.49 -10.76 17.75
C ALA A 160 -19.39 -12.13 18.43
N LYS A 161 -19.06 -12.14 19.71
CA LYS A 161 -18.93 -13.37 20.49
C LYS A 161 -20.20 -14.22 20.47
N ASP A 162 -20.04 -15.54 20.53
CA ASP A 162 -21.12 -16.53 20.50
C ASP A 162 -21.93 -16.52 19.16
N ASN A 163 -21.35 -15.99 18.07
CA ASN A 163 -21.94 -16.07 16.75
C ASN A 163 -21.71 -17.48 16.16
N GLU A 164 -22.78 -18.11 15.68
CA GLU A 164 -22.68 -19.47 15.11
C GLU A 164 -21.70 -19.57 13.92
N LYS A 165 -21.51 -18.47 13.17
CA LYS A 165 -20.57 -18.39 12.04
C LYS A 165 -19.09 -18.31 12.48
N ALA A 166 -18.80 -18.04 13.74
CA ALA A 166 -17.45 -18.02 14.27
C ALA A 166 -16.78 -19.41 14.29
N ALA A 167 -17.52 -20.49 14.00
CA ALA A 167 -16.97 -21.85 13.88
C ALA A 167 -16.04 -22.02 12.66
N GLY A 168 -16.15 -21.18 11.65
CA GLY A 168 -15.32 -21.16 10.45
C GLY A 168 -16.12 -20.75 9.20
N ILE A 169 -15.42 -20.20 8.22
CA ILE A 169 -15.97 -19.77 6.95
C ILE A 169 -15.32 -20.60 5.83
N GLU A 170 -16.12 -21.39 5.15
CA GLU A 170 -15.65 -22.31 4.10
C GLU A 170 -15.75 -21.68 2.71
N THR A 171 -16.81 -20.91 2.46
CA THR A 171 -17.10 -20.26 1.17
C THR A 171 -17.60 -18.84 1.38
N TRP A 172 -17.58 -18.02 0.33
CA TRP A 172 -18.19 -16.68 0.36
C TRP A 172 -19.69 -16.70 0.62
N ASP A 173 -20.38 -17.81 0.26
CA ASP A 173 -21.82 -17.98 0.52
C ASP A 173 -22.15 -18.01 2.02
N ASP A 174 -21.19 -18.37 2.87
CA ASP A 174 -21.35 -18.31 4.33
C ASP A 174 -21.47 -16.87 4.84
N LEU A 175 -20.99 -15.90 4.07
CA LEU A 175 -21.06 -14.47 4.36
C LEU A 175 -22.14 -13.75 3.55
N ALA A 176 -22.84 -14.45 2.61
CA ALA A 176 -23.85 -13.88 1.76
C ALA A 176 -25.00 -13.26 2.56
N GLY A 177 -25.43 -12.07 2.16
CA GLY A 177 -26.47 -11.28 2.82
C GLY A 177 -26.06 -10.61 4.13
N LEU A 178 -24.85 -10.87 4.65
CA LEU A 178 -24.31 -10.21 5.82
C LEU A 178 -23.76 -8.83 5.49
N LYS A 179 -23.65 -7.98 6.50
CA LYS A 179 -23.13 -6.61 6.41
C LYS A 179 -21.72 -6.53 6.98
N THR A 180 -20.82 -5.91 6.22
CA THR A 180 -19.43 -5.64 6.63
C THR A 180 -19.03 -4.20 6.35
N ILE A 181 -17.93 -3.77 6.94
CA ILE A 181 -17.24 -2.50 6.65
C ILE A 181 -15.85 -2.80 6.12
N SER A 182 -15.39 -2.06 5.11
CA SER A 182 -14.08 -2.25 4.50
C SER A 182 -13.60 -1.00 3.78
N SER A 183 -12.30 -0.76 3.76
CA SER A 183 -11.70 0.38 3.05
C SER A 183 -11.59 0.09 1.55
N ALA A 184 -11.79 1.12 0.73
CA ALA A 184 -11.68 0.99 -0.73
C ALA A 184 -10.26 0.61 -1.18
N GLY A 185 -10.15 -0.24 -2.20
CA GLY A 185 -8.87 -0.58 -2.86
C GLY A 185 -7.98 -1.56 -2.10
N ILE A 186 -8.37 -2.05 -0.92
CA ILE A 186 -7.68 -3.17 -0.27
C ILE A 186 -8.09 -4.51 -0.92
N ASN A 187 -7.24 -5.52 -0.78
CA ASN A 187 -7.51 -6.85 -1.35
C ASN A 187 -8.78 -7.51 -0.82
N ILE A 188 -9.11 -7.29 0.45
CA ILE A 188 -10.36 -7.78 1.06
C ILE A 188 -11.58 -7.22 0.31
N THR A 189 -11.64 -5.90 0.15
CA THR A 189 -12.74 -5.24 -0.56
C THR A 189 -12.85 -5.74 -2.00
N THR A 190 -11.71 -5.88 -2.69
CA THR A 190 -11.68 -6.42 -4.05
C THR A 190 -12.25 -7.84 -4.12
N ALA A 191 -11.93 -8.72 -3.17
CA ALA A 191 -12.46 -10.07 -3.13
C ALA A 191 -13.99 -10.10 -2.89
N LEU A 192 -14.48 -9.27 -1.96
CA LEU A 192 -15.91 -9.11 -1.69
C LEU A 192 -16.67 -8.56 -2.91
N GLU A 193 -16.11 -7.57 -3.59
CA GLU A 193 -16.69 -7.00 -4.83
C GLU A 193 -16.75 -8.03 -5.96
N ASN A 194 -15.69 -8.83 -6.13
CA ASN A 194 -15.65 -9.92 -7.12
C ASN A 194 -16.73 -10.98 -6.85
N TYR A 195 -16.93 -11.36 -5.59
CA TYR A 195 -18.02 -12.24 -5.21
C TYR A 195 -19.37 -11.62 -5.56
N ASN A 196 -19.64 -10.38 -5.15
CA ASN A 196 -20.89 -9.69 -5.38
C ASN A 196 -21.22 -9.49 -6.88
N ALA A 197 -20.20 -9.36 -7.72
CA ALA A 197 -20.39 -9.21 -9.17
C ALA A 197 -21.09 -10.42 -9.83
N THR A 198 -20.99 -11.60 -9.20
CA THR A 198 -21.60 -12.85 -9.67
C THR A 198 -22.77 -13.34 -8.82
N HIS A 199 -23.05 -12.70 -7.67
CA HIS A 199 -24.06 -13.11 -6.67
C HIS A 199 -24.99 -11.95 -6.31
N ALA A 200 -25.51 -11.25 -7.34
CA ALA A 200 -26.36 -10.06 -7.16
C ALA A 200 -27.68 -10.32 -6.42
N GLU A 201 -28.16 -11.57 -6.37
CA GLU A 201 -29.39 -11.96 -5.68
C GLU A 201 -29.26 -11.97 -4.15
N ASN A 202 -28.05 -12.18 -3.63
CA ASN A 202 -27.78 -12.20 -2.20
C ASN A 202 -26.35 -11.68 -1.90
N PRO A 203 -26.04 -10.42 -2.24
CA PRO A 203 -24.69 -9.89 -2.09
C PRO A 203 -24.32 -9.69 -0.62
N ILE A 204 -23.00 -9.69 -0.34
CA ILE A 204 -22.48 -9.19 0.91
C ILE A 204 -22.59 -7.66 0.91
N ALA A 205 -23.25 -7.09 1.91
CA ALA A 205 -23.44 -5.64 2.01
C ALA A 205 -22.16 -4.97 2.52
N ILE A 206 -21.46 -4.25 1.62
CA ILE A 206 -20.19 -3.58 1.94
C ILE A 206 -20.46 -2.11 2.24
N GLU A 207 -20.12 -1.65 3.45
CA GLU A 207 -20.02 -0.23 3.76
C GLU A 207 -18.56 0.21 3.58
N TYR A 208 -18.33 1.19 2.69
CA TYR A 208 -17.00 1.70 2.42
C TYR A 208 -16.63 2.79 3.41
N SER A 209 -15.55 2.59 4.15
CA SER A 209 -15.07 3.54 5.15
C SER A 209 -13.58 3.38 5.38
N ASP A 210 -12.90 4.50 5.64
CA ASP A 210 -11.53 4.54 6.12
C ASP A 210 -11.46 4.69 7.65
N GLU A 211 -12.53 4.26 8.35
CA GLU A 211 -12.60 4.27 9.80
C GLU A 211 -11.51 3.40 10.42
N ASP A 212 -11.00 3.81 11.56
CA ASP A 212 -9.97 3.06 12.30
C ASP A 212 -10.43 1.63 12.59
N LEU A 213 -9.53 0.66 12.42
CA LEU A 213 -9.85 -0.76 12.59
C LEU A 213 -10.31 -1.13 14.00
N VAL A 214 -9.87 -0.41 15.03
CA VAL A 214 -10.36 -0.58 16.40
C VAL A 214 -11.85 -0.26 16.46
N LEU A 215 -12.30 0.82 15.80
CA LEU A 215 -13.72 1.18 15.71
C LEU A 215 -14.50 0.18 14.87
N GLN A 216 -13.93 -0.34 13.77
CA GLN A 216 -14.58 -1.39 12.98
C GLN A 216 -14.84 -2.66 13.80
N ILE A 217 -13.88 -3.10 14.65
CA ILE A 217 -14.07 -4.23 15.57
C ILE A 217 -15.14 -3.91 16.62
N GLN A 218 -15.13 -2.70 17.19
CA GLN A 218 -16.15 -2.26 18.14
C GLN A 218 -17.55 -2.22 17.52
N ASP A 219 -17.66 -1.82 16.28
CA ASP A 219 -18.91 -1.81 15.54
C ASP A 219 -19.46 -3.23 15.28
N VAL A 220 -18.58 -4.23 15.08
CA VAL A 220 -18.97 -5.64 15.04
C VAL A 220 -19.41 -6.11 16.43
N GLU A 221 -18.67 -5.80 17.49
CA GLU A 221 -19.03 -6.10 18.88
C GLU A 221 -20.41 -5.52 19.24
N ALA A 222 -20.71 -4.31 18.75
CA ALA A 222 -21.99 -3.62 18.97
C ALA A 222 -23.14 -4.11 18.05
N GLY A 223 -22.86 -4.98 17.07
CA GLY A 223 -23.84 -5.49 16.13
C GLY A 223 -24.25 -4.50 15.03
N LYS A 224 -23.46 -3.45 14.76
CA LYS A 224 -23.68 -2.53 13.65
C LYS A 224 -23.30 -3.18 12.31
N TYR A 225 -22.28 -4.03 12.32
CA TYR A 225 -21.86 -4.91 11.24
C TYR A 225 -21.87 -6.35 11.74
N ASP A 226 -22.14 -7.30 10.82
CA ASP A 226 -22.17 -8.72 11.16
C ASP A 226 -20.76 -9.28 11.30
N PHE A 227 -19.82 -8.80 10.47
CA PHE A 227 -18.42 -9.23 10.49
C PHE A 227 -17.47 -8.15 9.93
N VAL A 228 -16.17 -8.36 10.19
CA VAL A 228 -15.08 -7.69 9.49
C VAL A 228 -13.98 -8.71 9.17
N LEU A 229 -13.37 -8.60 7.98
CA LEU A 229 -12.21 -9.42 7.59
C LEU A 229 -10.93 -8.62 7.87
N MET A 230 -9.92 -9.28 8.45
CA MET A 230 -8.59 -8.69 8.61
C MET A 230 -7.50 -9.74 8.73
N ASP A 231 -6.26 -9.29 8.71
CA ASP A 231 -5.10 -10.14 8.98
C ASP A 231 -5.17 -10.69 10.40
N LYS A 232 -4.98 -12.00 10.54
CA LYS A 232 -5.06 -12.69 11.84
C LYS A 232 -4.02 -12.15 12.85
N PRO A 233 -2.73 -11.96 12.48
CA PRO A 233 -1.75 -11.39 13.42
C PRO A 233 -2.13 -9.99 13.90
N MET A 234 -2.77 -9.20 13.05
CA MET A 234 -3.29 -7.88 13.41
C MET A 234 -4.49 -7.98 14.36
N PHE A 235 -5.43 -8.89 14.10
CA PHE A 235 -6.54 -9.17 15.01
C PHE A 235 -6.04 -9.62 16.39
N GLU A 236 -5.08 -10.55 16.45
CA GLU A 236 -4.49 -11.02 17.70
C GLU A 236 -3.81 -9.88 18.48
N TYR A 237 -3.14 -8.96 17.78
CA TYR A 237 -2.59 -7.74 18.38
C TYR A 237 -3.68 -6.86 19.00
N TYR A 238 -4.74 -6.54 18.26
CA TYR A 238 -5.85 -5.72 18.78
C TYR A 238 -6.62 -6.43 19.91
N GLN A 239 -6.83 -7.72 19.80
CA GLN A 239 -7.50 -8.49 20.85
C GLN A 239 -6.72 -8.47 22.16
N LYS A 240 -5.40 -8.57 22.09
CA LYS A 240 -4.52 -8.47 23.25
C LYS A 240 -4.53 -7.08 23.88
N GLU A 241 -4.56 -6.01 23.06
CA GLU A 241 -4.51 -4.63 23.53
C GLU A 241 -5.87 -4.16 24.12
N PHE A 242 -6.98 -4.56 23.51
CA PHE A 242 -8.30 -4.00 23.81
C PHE A 242 -9.28 -5.00 24.42
N ASN A 243 -9.03 -6.29 24.33
CA ASN A 243 -9.87 -7.37 24.90
C ASN A 243 -11.35 -7.24 24.47
N PHE A 244 -11.60 -7.10 23.17
CA PHE A 244 -12.95 -7.02 22.61
C PHE A 244 -13.75 -8.32 22.85
N ASN A 245 -15.07 -8.20 22.95
CA ASN A 245 -15.98 -9.33 23.07
C ASN A 245 -16.38 -9.88 21.69
N VAL A 246 -15.40 -10.28 20.91
CA VAL A 246 -15.53 -10.82 19.55
C VAL A 246 -14.76 -12.14 19.41
N GLU A 247 -15.02 -12.86 18.32
CA GLU A 247 -14.34 -14.11 17.97
C GLU A 247 -13.84 -14.04 16.53
N GLY A 248 -12.62 -14.55 16.29
CA GLY A 248 -12.03 -14.69 14.97
C GLY A 248 -12.33 -16.08 14.41
N ALA A 249 -13.12 -16.14 13.36
CA ALA A 249 -13.38 -17.37 12.59
C ALA A 249 -12.27 -17.59 11.55
N SER A 250 -11.68 -18.78 11.52
CA SER A 250 -10.76 -19.17 10.45
C SER A 250 -11.49 -19.18 9.12
N ILE A 251 -10.82 -18.79 8.05
CA ILE A 251 -11.32 -18.90 6.69
C ILE A 251 -10.64 -20.06 5.96
N SER A 252 -11.36 -20.67 5.01
CA SER A 252 -10.83 -21.79 4.24
C SER A 252 -9.63 -21.38 3.36
N ASN A 253 -8.84 -22.39 2.95
CA ASN A 253 -7.75 -22.18 1.99
C ASN A 253 -8.24 -21.63 0.63
N THR A 254 -9.50 -21.93 0.25
CA THR A 254 -10.09 -21.41 -0.99
C THR A 254 -10.34 -19.91 -0.89
N LEU A 255 -10.98 -19.46 0.19
CA LEU A 255 -11.19 -18.02 0.44
C LEU A 255 -9.87 -17.28 0.60
N SER A 256 -8.91 -17.89 1.29
CA SER A 256 -7.58 -17.27 1.46
C SER A 256 -6.90 -16.99 0.12
N LYS A 257 -7.07 -17.84 -0.90
CA LYS A 257 -6.52 -17.63 -2.25
C LYS A 257 -7.20 -16.49 -3.01
N ASP A 258 -8.46 -16.21 -2.74
CA ASP A 258 -9.17 -15.07 -3.34
C ASP A 258 -8.70 -13.76 -2.71
N LEU A 259 -8.33 -13.79 -1.43
CA LEU A 259 -7.80 -12.63 -0.71
C LEU A 259 -6.34 -12.37 -1.05
N MET A 260 -5.54 -13.42 -1.23
CA MET A 260 -4.12 -13.33 -1.56
C MET A 260 -3.68 -14.56 -2.36
N ALA A 261 -2.93 -14.34 -3.44
CA ALA A 261 -2.44 -15.43 -4.30
C ALA A 261 -1.50 -16.38 -3.53
N GLU A 262 -0.78 -15.86 -2.56
CA GLU A 262 0.17 -16.55 -1.69
C GLU A 262 -0.01 -16.05 -0.25
N PRO A 263 0.22 -16.89 0.79
CA PRO A 263 -0.03 -16.53 2.19
C PRO A 263 1.07 -15.62 2.77
N PHE A 264 1.39 -14.56 2.04
CA PHE A 264 2.47 -13.64 2.39
C PHE A 264 2.12 -12.19 2.10
N SER A 265 2.80 -11.31 2.80
CA SER A 265 2.84 -9.88 2.50
C SER A 265 4.18 -9.48 1.90
N TYR A 266 4.16 -8.39 1.14
CA TYR A 266 5.26 -7.95 0.30
C TYR A 266 5.45 -6.43 0.36
N LEU A 267 6.63 -5.96 0.01
CA LEU A 267 6.80 -4.61 -0.51
C LEU A 267 6.42 -4.61 -1.99
N ILE A 268 5.83 -3.52 -2.46
CA ILE A 268 5.59 -3.31 -3.88
C ILE A 268 6.53 -2.24 -4.42
N VAL A 269 7.00 -2.44 -5.66
CA VAL A 269 8.02 -1.58 -6.27
C VAL A 269 7.53 -1.14 -7.64
N SER A 270 7.73 0.13 -8.00
CA SER A 270 7.37 0.64 -9.32
C SER A 270 8.15 -0.07 -10.43
N LYS A 271 7.51 -0.24 -11.60
CA LYS A 271 8.15 -0.86 -12.78
C LYS A 271 9.40 -0.10 -13.19
N GLY A 272 10.40 -0.83 -13.71
CA GLY A 272 11.69 -0.25 -14.10
C GLY A 272 12.73 -0.21 -12.98
N ASN A 273 12.38 -0.65 -11.77
CA ASN A 273 13.28 -0.72 -10.61
C ASN A 273 13.65 -2.18 -10.25
N GLU A 274 13.86 -3.04 -11.26
CA GLU A 274 14.19 -4.46 -11.08
C GLU A 274 15.48 -4.65 -10.27
N LYS A 275 16.48 -3.80 -10.50
CA LYS A 275 17.74 -3.85 -9.73
C LYS A 275 17.53 -3.54 -8.25
N LEU A 276 16.62 -2.60 -7.93
CA LEU A 276 16.27 -2.29 -6.55
C LEU A 276 15.60 -3.48 -5.87
N VAL A 277 14.72 -4.20 -6.58
CA VAL A 277 14.09 -5.44 -6.07
C VAL A 277 15.16 -6.49 -5.77
N GLU A 278 16.08 -6.78 -6.70
CA GLU A 278 17.17 -7.73 -6.48
C GLU A 278 18.03 -7.39 -5.24
N ASP A 279 18.35 -6.11 -5.06
CA ASP A 279 19.16 -5.67 -3.93
C ASP A 279 18.39 -5.78 -2.61
N ILE A 280 17.09 -5.42 -2.62
CA ILE A 280 16.20 -5.58 -1.46
C ILE A 280 16.06 -7.05 -1.10
N ASP A 281 15.79 -7.94 -2.06
CA ASP A 281 15.58 -9.37 -1.81
C ASP A 281 16.82 -10.02 -1.20
N LYS A 282 18.01 -9.65 -1.71
CA LYS A 282 19.27 -10.10 -1.12
C LYS A 282 19.43 -9.65 0.34
N ALA A 283 19.20 -8.37 0.61
CA ALA A 283 19.31 -7.82 1.96
C ALA A 283 18.22 -8.37 2.89
N LEU A 284 17.00 -8.58 2.38
CA LEU A 284 15.89 -9.19 3.12
C LEU A 284 16.22 -10.62 3.54
N LYS A 285 16.84 -11.40 2.66
CA LYS A 285 17.30 -12.73 2.99
C LYS A 285 18.31 -12.70 4.13
N GLU A 286 19.29 -11.80 4.09
CA GLU A 286 20.27 -11.61 5.19
C GLU A 286 19.58 -11.24 6.52
N VAL A 287 18.56 -10.34 6.48
CA VAL A 287 17.75 -9.92 7.64
C VAL A 287 16.95 -11.09 8.24
N ILE A 288 16.51 -12.03 7.41
CA ILE A 288 15.79 -13.23 7.87
C ILE A 288 16.78 -14.27 8.43
N GLU A 289 17.88 -14.54 7.73
CA GLU A 289 18.88 -15.55 8.12
C GLU A 289 19.61 -15.21 9.41
N ASP A 290 19.89 -13.92 9.66
CA ASP A 290 20.57 -13.48 10.90
C ASP A 290 19.62 -13.32 12.11
N GLY A 291 18.31 -13.52 11.91
CA GLY A 291 17.30 -13.46 12.95
C GLY A 291 16.74 -12.07 13.24
N THR A 292 17.19 -11.03 12.55
CA THR A 292 16.66 -9.65 12.71
C THR A 292 15.15 -9.58 12.44
N SER A 293 14.68 -10.24 11.35
CA SER A 293 13.24 -10.34 11.04
C SER A 293 12.47 -10.98 12.19
N LYS A 294 12.97 -12.08 12.73
CA LYS A 294 12.36 -12.77 13.87
C LYS A 294 12.26 -11.87 15.11
N GLU A 295 13.30 -11.12 15.44
CA GLU A 295 13.28 -10.19 16.58
C GLU A 295 12.22 -9.11 16.40
N ILE A 296 12.08 -8.56 15.18
CA ILE A 296 11.06 -7.57 14.83
C ILE A 296 9.67 -8.21 14.96
N ASN A 297 9.44 -9.43 14.44
CA ASN A 297 8.19 -10.16 14.59
C ASN A 297 7.81 -10.40 16.06
N LEU A 298 8.74 -10.90 16.87
CA LEU A 298 8.51 -11.14 18.30
C LEU A 298 8.16 -9.85 19.06
N LYS A 299 8.79 -8.74 18.70
CA LYS A 299 8.48 -7.43 19.29
C LYS A 299 7.04 -7.02 19.04
N TRP A 300 6.56 -7.13 17.80
CA TRP A 300 5.27 -6.61 17.39
C TRP A 300 4.11 -7.59 17.61
N PHE A 301 4.33 -8.88 17.37
CA PHE A 301 3.28 -9.90 17.37
C PHE A 301 3.45 -10.96 18.48
N GLY A 302 4.60 -11.03 19.14
CA GLY A 302 4.89 -12.07 20.11
C GLY A 302 5.16 -13.46 19.50
N SER A 303 5.11 -13.57 18.18
CA SER A 303 5.35 -14.79 17.39
C SER A 303 6.24 -14.47 16.19
N ASP A 304 6.89 -15.51 15.64
CA ASP A 304 7.73 -15.37 14.46
C ASP A 304 6.91 -15.63 13.20
N TYR A 305 6.75 -14.61 12.37
CA TYR A 305 6.09 -14.65 11.07
C TYR A 305 7.08 -14.45 9.92
N SER A 306 8.37 -14.67 10.17
CA SER A 306 9.38 -14.61 9.11
C SER A 306 9.07 -15.66 8.03
N PRO A 307 9.10 -15.29 6.74
CA PRO A 307 8.96 -16.25 5.67
C PRO A 307 10.10 -17.27 5.70
N SER A 308 9.82 -18.51 5.31
CA SER A 308 10.85 -19.53 5.04
C SER A 308 11.05 -19.63 3.53
N TYR A 309 12.29 -19.52 3.09
CA TYR A 309 12.70 -19.69 1.69
C TYR A 309 13.17 -21.12 1.42
#